data_48d40374577e43946197c0e7c7a573f0
#
_entry.id   48d40374577e43946197c0e7c7a573f0
#
_cell.length_a   1.000
_cell.length_b   1.000
_cell.length_c   1.000
_cell.angle_alpha   90.00
_cell.angle_beta   90.00
_cell.angle_gamma   90.00
#
_symmetry.space_group_name_H-M   'P 1'
#
loop_
_entity.id
_entity.type
_entity.pdbx_description
1 polymer ?
#
loop_
_entity_poly.entity_id
_entity_poly.type
_entity_poly.pdbx_seq_one_letter_code
_entity_poly.pdbx_strand_id
1 'polypeptide(L)'
;MAQTPLADVAPADGQRRVAAIDIGTNSIHLLIASIDPALHSFNVVLAEKSTTRLGDRDPETGALSPESIERAFLTLRHCRDLALSNGVEQIVTAATSAVREAPNGREFLQALDDQLGLAVDLVSGPEEARLIYLGVLSGFPFGEAPHYILDIGGGSTELILADGRGEARALTSTRIGAVRLQREFCQVDPLPASRRAFLEAYIQGSLDPAVAQVKGQLKPGETPVLVGTSGTAMALAALAAAEDPKPTLKLNGYRLSRTRVDQLVARLVALTPEQRKALPPINDRRAEIIVPGALILQTAMAMLGATDLVVCDRALREGLIVDWMLRNGLLADRFAFQSTIRQRTVRHLARTHAVDAVRADRVAAHALALYDQTRGLLHDDRGEGRQLLWAAAQLHTCGKQINIAAYHKHTWYLIRHGELLGYTEAEHLMVAAIARYHRRGLPKKRHESWQVIEGRENRQTVSSMALLLRLAAALDRRPAAVVAGLEVEAEGSRSAGTTGLAVRLLPTVAAGETPADLSLERWSLRSCAPAVLEASDLRLRVPEP
;
A
#
# COMPACT_ATOMS: atom_id res chain seq x y z
N MET A 1 -21.35 13.91 5.92
CA MET A 1 -21.39 12.52 6.41
C MET A 1 -21.92 12.50 7.83
N ALA A 2 -22.85 11.60 8.09
CA ALA A 2 -23.39 11.38 9.42
C ALA A 2 -22.29 10.82 10.31
N GLN A 3 -22.18 11.32 11.51
CA GLN A 3 -21.14 10.95 12.47
C GLN A 3 -21.84 10.55 13.77
N THR A 4 -21.50 9.37 14.27
CA THR A 4 -21.98 8.89 15.56
C THR A 4 -20.95 9.28 16.62
N PRO A 5 -21.18 10.32 17.44
CA PRO A 5 -20.27 10.68 18.53
C PRO A 5 -20.36 9.63 19.64
N LEU A 6 -19.23 9.19 20.13
CA LEU A 6 -19.12 8.27 21.26
C LEU A 6 -18.60 9.03 22.50
N ALA A 7 -19.01 8.60 23.69
CA ALA A 7 -18.64 9.26 24.95
C ALA A 7 -17.10 9.28 25.14
N ASP A 8 -16.59 10.33 25.78
CA ASP A 8 -15.17 10.62 26.05
C ASP A 8 -14.40 9.46 26.70
N VAL A 9 -13.85 8.57 25.88
CA VAL A 9 -12.79 7.65 26.28
C VAL A 9 -11.55 8.03 25.47
N ALA A 10 -10.79 9.00 25.98
CA ALA A 10 -9.50 9.34 25.38
C ALA A 10 -8.55 8.13 25.47
N PRO A 11 -7.93 7.68 24.37
CA PRO A 11 -6.90 6.65 24.41
C PRO A 11 -5.70 7.13 25.25
N ALA A 12 -5.11 6.24 26.03
CA ALA A 12 -4.06 6.55 27.01
C ALA A 12 -2.72 7.04 26.39
N ASP A 13 -2.59 7.02 25.08
CA ASP A 13 -1.36 7.33 24.33
C ASP A 13 -1.46 8.56 23.38
N GLY A 14 -2.54 9.33 23.48
CA GLY A 14 -2.77 10.53 22.64
C GLY A 14 -3.05 10.21 21.15
N GLN A 15 -3.21 8.94 20.78
CA GLN A 15 -3.60 8.53 19.44
C GLN A 15 -5.13 8.57 19.28
N ARG A 16 -5.60 9.12 18.17
CA ARG A 16 -7.03 9.13 17.82
C ARG A 16 -7.40 7.84 17.12
N ARG A 17 -8.49 7.20 17.52
CA ARG A 17 -9.00 5.98 16.87
C ARG A 17 -10.35 6.23 16.22
N VAL A 18 -10.47 5.80 14.98
CA VAL A 18 -11.69 5.95 14.18
C VAL A 18 -12.03 4.63 13.53
N ALA A 19 -13.31 4.27 13.51
CA ALA A 19 -13.80 3.13 12.78
C ALA A 19 -14.49 3.57 11.49
N ALA A 20 -14.26 2.85 10.41
CA ALA A 20 -15.01 2.96 9.16
C ALA A 20 -15.81 1.68 8.95
N ILE A 21 -17.12 1.81 8.67
CA ILE A 21 -17.99 0.69 8.33
C ILE A 21 -18.51 0.92 6.90
N ASP A 22 -18.23 -0.02 6.02
CA ASP A 22 -18.75 -0.08 4.65
C ASP A 22 -19.84 -1.13 4.57
N ILE A 23 -21.08 -0.70 4.29
CA ILE A 23 -22.26 -1.57 4.10
C ILE A 23 -22.42 -1.83 2.60
N GLY A 24 -21.75 -2.87 2.12
CA GLY A 24 -21.77 -3.26 0.72
C GLY A 24 -22.84 -4.28 0.37
N THR A 25 -22.98 -4.56 -0.93
CA THR A 25 -23.96 -5.51 -1.49
C THR A 25 -23.72 -6.95 -1.04
N ASN A 26 -22.46 -7.38 -0.99
CA ASN A 26 -22.08 -8.75 -0.60
C ASN A 26 -21.68 -8.86 0.87
N SER A 27 -21.03 -7.86 1.39
CA SER A 27 -20.35 -7.92 2.69
C SER A 27 -20.40 -6.58 3.39
N ILE A 28 -20.40 -6.62 4.71
CA ILE A 28 -20.12 -5.49 5.58
C ILE A 28 -18.66 -5.59 6.01
N HIS A 29 -17.97 -4.47 5.95
CA HIS A 29 -16.56 -4.37 6.31
C HIS A 29 -16.38 -3.37 7.43
N LEU A 30 -15.65 -3.76 8.47
CA LEU A 30 -15.16 -2.88 9.53
C LEU A 30 -13.67 -2.65 9.37
N LEU A 31 -13.23 -1.42 9.52
CA LEU A 31 -11.83 -1.02 9.64
C LEU A 31 -11.69 -0.10 10.86
N ILE A 32 -10.84 -0.44 11.81
CA ILE A 32 -10.45 0.44 12.91
C ILE A 32 -9.05 0.96 12.61
N ALA A 33 -8.91 2.27 12.55
CA ALA A 33 -7.66 2.96 12.28
C ALA A 33 -7.19 3.76 13.50
N SER A 34 -5.90 3.69 13.78
CA SER A 34 -5.20 4.61 14.68
C SER A 34 -4.57 5.72 13.85
N ILE A 35 -4.90 6.96 14.17
CA ILE A 35 -4.46 8.15 13.44
C ILE A 35 -3.32 8.80 14.19
N ASP A 36 -2.24 9.10 13.46
CA ASP A 36 -1.12 9.90 13.93
C ASP A 36 -1.25 11.32 13.36
N PRO A 37 -1.73 12.30 14.14
CA PRO A 37 -1.90 13.68 13.67
C PRO A 37 -0.58 14.34 13.26
N ALA A 38 0.53 13.98 13.91
CA ALA A 38 1.84 14.58 13.64
C ALA A 38 2.46 14.08 12.32
N LEU A 39 2.13 12.85 11.93
CA LEU A 39 2.56 12.27 10.64
C LEU A 39 1.51 12.44 9.54
N HIS A 40 0.34 12.98 9.85
CA HIS A 40 -0.79 13.04 8.93
C HIS A 40 -1.06 11.67 8.28
N SER A 41 -1.07 10.60 9.08
CA SER A 41 -1.19 9.21 8.61
C SER A 41 -2.10 8.39 9.52
N PHE A 42 -2.54 7.25 9.02
CA PHE A 42 -3.26 6.27 9.83
C PHE A 42 -2.70 4.86 9.61
N ASN A 43 -2.94 4.01 10.59
CA ASN A 43 -2.63 2.60 10.54
C ASN A 43 -3.86 1.78 10.84
N VAL A 44 -3.98 0.65 10.16
CA VAL A 44 -5.04 -0.31 10.43
C VAL A 44 -4.71 -1.07 11.72
N VAL A 45 -5.55 -0.91 12.72
CA VAL A 45 -5.46 -1.64 14.01
C VAL A 45 -6.20 -2.97 13.89
N LEU A 46 -7.37 -2.93 13.24
CA LEU A 46 -8.22 -4.09 13.05
C LEU A 46 -9.01 -3.95 11.75
N ALA A 47 -9.16 -5.05 11.03
CA ALA A 47 -10.03 -5.14 9.87
C ALA A 47 -10.82 -6.43 9.92
N GLU A 48 -12.15 -6.32 9.81
CA GLU A 48 -13.06 -7.46 9.74
C GLU A 48 -13.95 -7.38 8.52
N LYS A 49 -14.36 -8.54 8.05
CA LYS A 49 -15.28 -8.69 6.92
C LYS A 49 -16.30 -9.76 7.22
N SER A 50 -17.57 -9.40 7.13
CA SER A 50 -18.70 -10.32 7.28
C SER A 50 -19.54 -10.32 6.02
N THR A 51 -19.88 -11.51 5.50
CA THR A 51 -20.73 -11.65 4.33
C THR A 51 -22.18 -11.67 4.75
N THR A 52 -22.90 -10.59 4.47
CA THR A 52 -24.31 -10.40 4.85
C THR A 52 -25.27 -10.60 3.70
N ARG A 53 -24.76 -10.52 2.45
CA ARG A 53 -25.56 -10.68 1.22
C ARG A 53 -26.79 -9.76 1.19
N LEU A 54 -26.62 -8.48 1.50
CA LEU A 54 -27.71 -7.49 1.35
C LEU A 54 -28.21 -7.38 -0.09
N GLY A 55 -27.44 -7.85 -1.06
CA GLY A 55 -27.86 -7.99 -2.45
C GLY A 55 -28.89 -9.09 -2.71
N ASP A 56 -29.11 -9.99 -1.75
CA ASP A 56 -30.20 -11.00 -1.80
C ASP A 56 -31.52 -10.27 -1.51
N ARG A 57 -32.13 -9.74 -2.56
CA ARG A 57 -33.36 -8.97 -2.52
C ARG A 57 -34.54 -9.86 -2.82
N ASP A 58 -35.69 -9.45 -2.34
CA ASP A 58 -36.99 -10.00 -2.77
C ASP A 58 -37.12 -9.89 -4.30
N PRO A 59 -37.37 -10.98 -5.02
CA PRO A 59 -37.39 -10.99 -6.47
C PRO A 59 -38.57 -10.22 -7.10
N GLU A 60 -39.66 -10.03 -6.38
CA GLU A 60 -40.85 -9.35 -6.89
C GLU A 60 -40.78 -7.84 -6.61
N THR A 61 -40.40 -7.46 -5.41
CA THR A 61 -40.42 -6.07 -4.96
C THR A 61 -39.07 -5.36 -5.11
N GLY A 62 -37.97 -6.10 -5.18
CA GLY A 62 -36.58 -5.57 -5.13
C GLY A 62 -36.17 -5.05 -3.76
N ALA A 63 -36.98 -5.26 -2.72
CA ALA A 63 -36.69 -4.87 -1.34
C ALA A 63 -35.59 -5.74 -0.74
N LEU A 64 -34.87 -5.21 0.28
CA LEU A 64 -34.00 -6.02 1.12
C LEU A 64 -34.83 -7.08 1.84
N SER A 65 -34.41 -8.35 1.79
CA SER A 65 -35.16 -9.42 2.43
C SER A 65 -35.03 -9.35 3.96
N PRO A 66 -36.05 -9.79 4.72
CA PRO A 66 -36.00 -9.80 6.18
C PRO A 66 -34.77 -10.52 6.71
N GLU A 67 -34.40 -11.66 6.10
CA GLU A 67 -33.24 -12.46 6.50
C GLU A 67 -31.92 -11.73 6.25
N SER A 68 -31.82 -10.98 5.15
CA SER A 68 -30.63 -10.18 4.84
C SER A 68 -30.48 -8.99 5.79
N ILE A 69 -31.61 -8.36 6.15
CA ILE A 69 -31.69 -7.29 7.15
C ILE A 69 -31.24 -7.82 8.52
N GLU A 70 -31.77 -8.95 8.98
CA GLU A 70 -31.40 -9.55 10.26
C GLU A 70 -29.87 -9.85 10.34
N ARG A 71 -29.33 -10.47 9.29
CA ARG A 71 -27.87 -10.72 9.21
C ARG A 71 -27.05 -9.44 9.27
N ALA A 72 -27.52 -8.38 8.60
CA ALA A 72 -26.87 -7.09 8.60
C ALA A 72 -26.91 -6.45 10.00
N PHE A 73 -28.06 -6.48 10.69
CA PHE A 73 -28.20 -5.97 12.04
C PHE A 73 -27.27 -6.67 13.04
N LEU A 74 -27.20 -8.01 13.01
CA LEU A 74 -26.28 -8.77 13.85
C LEU A 74 -24.84 -8.40 13.60
N THR A 75 -24.45 -8.27 12.33
CA THR A 75 -23.10 -7.88 11.95
C THR A 75 -22.79 -6.44 12.36
N LEU A 76 -23.68 -5.50 12.13
CA LEU A 76 -23.45 -4.09 12.47
C LEU A 76 -23.40 -3.85 13.97
N ARG A 77 -24.21 -4.59 14.75
CA ARG A 77 -24.09 -4.61 16.22
C ARG A 77 -22.72 -5.08 16.65
N HIS A 78 -22.24 -6.21 16.09
CA HIS A 78 -20.89 -6.70 16.37
C HIS A 78 -19.81 -5.67 15.98
N CYS A 79 -19.89 -5.06 14.80
CA CYS A 79 -18.95 -4.03 14.36
C CYS A 79 -18.93 -2.81 15.31
N ARG A 80 -20.11 -2.34 15.74
CA ARG A 80 -20.23 -1.26 16.71
C ARG A 80 -19.58 -1.62 18.04
N ASP A 81 -19.94 -2.76 18.60
CA ASP A 81 -19.46 -3.20 19.92
C ASP A 81 -17.94 -3.43 19.89
N LEU A 82 -17.42 -3.94 18.79
CA LEU A 82 -15.97 -4.09 18.57
C LEU A 82 -15.27 -2.75 18.44
N ALA A 83 -15.86 -1.78 17.73
CA ALA A 83 -15.34 -0.42 17.64
C ALA A 83 -15.29 0.24 19.03
N LEU A 84 -16.38 0.15 19.79
CA LEU A 84 -16.46 0.68 21.17
C LEU A 84 -15.41 0.07 22.09
N SER A 85 -15.25 -1.27 22.06
CA SER A 85 -14.27 -1.98 22.88
C SER A 85 -12.82 -1.64 22.54
N ASN A 86 -12.57 -1.14 21.32
CA ASN A 86 -11.26 -0.64 20.88
C ASN A 86 -11.04 0.86 21.16
N GLY A 87 -11.98 1.52 21.87
CA GLY A 87 -11.84 2.92 22.25
C GLY A 87 -11.83 3.88 21.07
N VAL A 88 -12.65 3.61 20.03
CA VAL A 88 -12.79 4.56 18.91
C VAL A 88 -13.59 5.78 19.37
N GLU A 89 -13.18 6.97 18.95
CA GLU A 89 -13.88 8.23 19.22
C GLU A 89 -15.05 8.47 18.28
N GLN A 90 -15.01 7.84 17.09
CA GLN A 90 -16.05 8.01 16.08
C GLN A 90 -16.14 6.81 15.14
N ILE A 91 -17.37 6.46 14.77
CA ILE A 91 -17.70 5.49 13.74
C ILE A 91 -18.24 6.26 12.53
N VAL A 92 -17.58 6.09 11.36
CA VAL A 92 -18.01 6.63 10.07
C VAL A 92 -18.59 5.49 9.26
N THR A 93 -19.87 5.56 8.92
CA THR A 93 -20.57 4.46 8.25
C THR A 93 -21.11 4.92 6.90
N ALA A 94 -20.84 4.14 5.84
CA ALA A 94 -21.39 4.37 4.51
C ALA A 94 -22.15 3.14 4.01
N ALA A 95 -23.29 3.37 3.37
CA ALA A 95 -24.05 2.35 2.67
C ALA A 95 -24.05 2.63 1.17
N THR A 96 -23.92 1.58 0.36
CA THR A 96 -23.72 1.68 -1.08
C THR A 96 -24.88 1.07 -1.89
N SER A 97 -24.64 0.56 -3.07
CA SER A 97 -25.59 0.11 -4.10
C SER A 97 -26.75 -0.74 -3.55
N ALA A 98 -26.51 -1.71 -2.66
CA ALA A 98 -27.58 -2.58 -2.18
C ALA A 98 -28.68 -1.81 -1.44
N VAL A 99 -28.29 -0.92 -0.55
CA VAL A 99 -29.22 -0.11 0.25
C VAL A 99 -29.78 1.04 -0.59
N ARG A 100 -28.94 1.69 -1.40
CA ARG A 100 -29.30 2.83 -2.25
C ARG A 100 -30.42 2.51 -3.22
N GLU A 101 -30.46 1.28 -3.74
CA GLU A 101 -31.41 0.88 -4.76
C GLU A 101 -32.62 0.13 -4.19
N ALA A 102 -32.64 -0.23 -2.91
CA ALA A 102 -33.74 -0.96 -2.31
C ALA A 102 -34.88 -0.01 -1.94
N PRO A 103 -36.14 -0.35 -2.27
CA PRO A 103 -37.31 0.45 -1.89
C PRO A 103 -37.42 0.70 -0.38
N ASN A 104 -37.05 -0.29 0.46
CA ASN A 104 -37.03 -0.22 1.92
C ASN A 104 -35.63 0.18 2.49
N GLY A 105 -34.72 0.67 1.64
CA GLY A 105 -33.37 1.02 2.08
C GLY A 105 -33.32 2.14 3.13
N ARG A 106 -34.20 3.17 2.99
CA ARG A 106 -34.27 4.26 3.98
C ARG A 106 -34.84 3.80 5.32
N GLU A 107 -35.83 2.93 5.31
CA GLU A 107 -36.40 2.32 6.52
C GLU A 107 -35.35 1.49 7.25
N PHE A 108 -34.54 0.74 6.50
CA PHE A 108 -33.40 -0.01 7.05
C PHE A 108 -32.39 0.92 7.72
N LEU A 109 -32.01 2.04 7.10
CA LEU A 109 -31.07 3.01 7.68
C LEU A 109 -31.63 3.68 8.94
N GLN A 110 -32.92 4.05 8.93
CA GLN A 110 -33.58 4.60 10.11
C GLN A 110 -33.59 3.59 11.27
N ALA A 111 -33.89 2.33 10.97
CA ALA A 111 -33.88 1.28 11.99
C ALA A 111 -32.46 1.05 12.57
N LEU A 112 -31.38 1.24 11.81
CA LEU A 112 -30.00 1.17 12.32
C LEU A 112 -29.70 2.32 13.28
N ASP A 113 -30.16 3.51 12.97
CA ASP A 113 -30.01 4.67 13.86
C ASP A 113 -30.80 4.48 15.16
N ASP A 114 -32.09 4.14 15.06
CA ASP A 114 -33.00 3.95 16.19
C ASP A 114 -32.56 2.82 17.14
N GLN A 115 -32.11 1.68 16.61
CA GLN A 115 -31.84 0.47 17.39
C GLN A 115 -30.36 0.32 17.79
N LEU A 116 -29.43 0.82 16.96
CA LEU A 116 -28.00 0.67 17.18
C LEU A 116 -27.29 2.01 17.43
N GLY A 117 -27.95 3.15 17.25
CA GLY A 117 -27.31 4.46 17.30
C GLY A 117 -26.24 4.63 16.22
N LEU A 118 -26.37 3.92 15.09
CA LEU A 118 -25.46 4.00 13.95
C LEU A 118 -26.05 4.91 12.88
N ALA A 119 -25.61 6.14 12.84
CA ALA A 119 -25.89 7.05 11.74
C ALA A 119 -25.13 6.60 10.48
N VAL A 120 -25.85 6.32 9.39
CA VAL A 120 -25.29 5.77 8.16
C VAL A 120 -25.50 6.73 7.00
N ASP A 121 -24.44 7.09 6.31
CA ASP A 121 -24.48 7.86 5.08
C ASP A 121 -24.83 6.98 3.88
N LEU A 122 -25.89 7.29 3.18
CA LEU A 122 -26.23 6.66 1.91
C LEU A 122 -25.47 7.40 0.79
N VAL A 123 -24.36 6.84 0.35
CA VAL A 123 -23.50 7.51 -0.64
C VAL A 123 -24.02 7.30 -2.08
N SER A 124 -23.98 8.36 -2.88
CA SER A 124 -24.24 8.25 -4.33
C SER A 124 -23.10 7.51 -5.05
N GLY A 125 -23.35 7.03 -6.28
CA GLY A 125 -22.31 6.36 -7.07
C GLY A 125 -21.04 7.22 -7.28
N PRO A 126 -21.16 8.49 -7.71
CA PRO A 126 -20.01 9.38 -7.82
C PRO A 126 -19.29 9.64 -6.47
N GLU A 127 -20.03 9.71 -5.36
CA GLU A 127 -19.42 9.87 -4.03
C GLU A 127 -18.70 8.59 -3.59
N GLU A 128 -19.26 7.42 -3.87
CA GLU A 128 -18.62 6.13 -3.68
C GLU A 128 -17.28 6.08 -4.45
N ALA A 129 -17.29 6.49 -5.74
CA ALA A 129 -16.08 6.59 -6.56
C ALA A 129 -15.06 7.60 -5.98
N ARG A 130 -15.50 8.75 -5.45
CA ARG A 130 -14.62 9.73 -4.80
C ARG A 130 -13.94 9.16 -3.56
N LEU A 131 -14.68 8.45 -2.73
CA LEU A 131 -14.16 7.80 -1.54
C LEU A 131 -13.18 6.67 -1.89
N ILE A 132 -13.48 5.86 -2.91
CA ILE A 132 -12.55 4.85 -3.44
C ILE A 132 -11.25 5.51 -3.90
N TYR A 133 -11.33 6.62 -4.64
CA TYR A 133 -10.15 7.37 -5.03
C TYR A 133 -9.29 7.80 -3.84
N LEU A 134 -9.89 8.34 -2.77
CA LEU A 134 -9.17 8.70 -1.54
C LEU A 134 -8.51 7.47 -0.89
N GLY A 135 -9.19 6.33 -0.88
CA GLY A 135 -8.65 5.08 -0.37
C GLY A 135 -7.42 4.64 -1.16
N VAL A 136 -7.52 4.60 -2.48
CA VAL A 136 -6.40 4.23 -3.37
C VAL A 136 -5.24 5.22 -3.23
N LEU A 137 -5.50 6.52 -3.15
CA LEU A 137 -4.49 7.55 -2.86
C LEU A 137 -3.71 7.26 -1.57
N SER A 138 -4.34 6.67 -0.58
CA SER A 138 -3.71 6.38 0.72
C SER A 138 -2.73 5.22 0.70
N GLY A 139 -2.80 4.34 -0.30
CA GLY A 139 -2.04 3.09 -0.35
C GLY A 139 -1.25 2.83 -1.63
N PHE A 140 -1.52 3.59 -2.70
CA PHE A 140 -0.90 3.39 -4.00
C PHE A 140 -0.08 4.62 -4.43
N PRO A 141 1.18 4.45 -4.86
CA PRO A 141 1.99 5.56 -5.34
C PRO A 141 1.58 5.95 -6.76
N PHE A 142 0.99 7.13 -6.93
CA PHE A 142 0.74 7.69 -8.24
C PHE A 142 2.03 8.31 -8.79
N GLY A 143 2.43 7.86 -9.99
CA GLY A 143 3.52 8.48 -10.74
C GLY A 143 3.06 9.75 -11.47
N GLU A 144 3.75 10.09 -12.56
CA GLU A 144 3.38 11.26 -13.40
C GLU A 144 2.25 10.95 -14.38
N ALA A 145 2.07 9.68 -14.74
CA ALA A 145 1.01 9.24 -15.64
C ALA A 145 -0.37 9.32 -14.96
N PRO A 146 -1.44 9.58 -15.70
CA PRO A 146 -2.78 9.43 -15.19
C PRO A 146 -3.11 7.96 -14.91
N HIS A 147 -4.07 7.72 -14.05
CA HIS A 147 -4.48 6.37 -13.66
C HIS A 147 -5.97 6.17 -13.88
N TYR A 148 -6.34 5.05 -14.48
CA TYR A 148 -7.66 4.49 -14.35
C TYR A 148 -7.71 3.69 -13.04
N ILE A 149 -8.72 3.93 -12.22
CA ILE A 149 -9.00 3.12 -11.03
C ILE A 149 -10.30 2.38 -11.29
N LEU A 150 -10.27 1.06 -11.20
CA LEU A 150 -11.42 0.19 -11.41
C LEU A 150 -11.72 -0.57 -10.10
N ASP A 151 -12.89 -0.31 -9.55
CA ASP A 151 -13.44 -1.02 -8.40
C ASP A 151 -14.65 -1.84 -8.83
N ILE A 152 -14.55 -3.17 -8.69
CA ILE A 152 -15.65 -4.07 -9.01
C ILE A 152 -16.28 -4.55 -7.71
N GLY A 153 -17.38 -3.89 -7.35
CA GLY A 153 -18.18 -4.21 -6.20
C GLY A 153 -19.16 -5.37 -6.43
N GLY A 154 -20.04 -5.57 -5.44
CA GLY A 154 -21.11 -6.58 -5.56
C GLY A 154 -22.27 -6.11 -6.44
N GLY A 155 -22.67 -4.84 -6.34
CA GLY A 155 -23.83 -4.27 -7.04
C GLY A 155 -23.50 -3.25 -8.12
N SER A 156 -22.34 -2.57 -8.00
CA SER A 156 -21.86 -1.55 -8.93
C SER A 156 -20.39 -1.75 -9.27
N THR A 157 -19.94 -1.03 -10.28
CA THR A 157 -18.54 -0.93 -10.70
C THR A 157 -18.21 0.53 -10.90
N GLU A 158 -17.19 1.00 -10.20
CA GLU A 158 -16.68 2.36 -10.30
C GLU A 158 -15.47 2.39 -11.22
N LEU A 159 -15.48 3.35 -12.15
CA LEU A 159 -14.35 3.65 -13.03
C LEU A 159 -13.98 5.14 -12.89
N ILE A 160 -12.75 5.40 -12.52
CA ILE A 160 -12.25 6.72 -12.15
C ILE A 160 -11.04 7.04 -13.02
N LEU A 161 -10.90 8.28 -13.47
CA LEU A 161 -9.67 8.80 -14.03
C LEU A 161 -9.09 9.87 -13.10
N ALA A 162 -7.84 9.66 -12.67
CA ALA A 162 -7.15 10.57 -11.77
C ALA A 162 -5.64 10.63 -12.06
N ASP A 163 -4.98 11.73 -11.69
CA ASP A 163 -3.54 11.91 -11.82
C ASP A 163 -2.79 11.92 -10.47
N GLY A 164 -3.52 11.72 -9.37
CA GLY A 164 -2.94 11.73 -8.02
C GLY A 164 -2.51 13.12 -7.50
N ARG A 165 -2.63 14.17 -8.32
CA ARG A 165 -2.21 15.54 -7.99
C ARG A 165 -3.36 16.53 -7.81
N GLY A 166 -4.58 16.10 -8.17
CA GLY A 166 -5.77 16.92 -8.16
C GLY A 166 -7.05 16.15 -7.86
N GLU A 167 -8.20 16.81 -8.05
CA GLU A 167 -9.49 16.15 -8.12
C GLU A 167 -9.44 15.06 -9.19
N ALA A 168 -10.21 13.98 -9.00
CA ALA A 168 -10.40 13.04 -10.08
C ALA A 168 -10.98 13.75 -11.30
N ARG A 169 -10.42 13.51 -12.47
CA ARG A 169 -10.89 14.11 -13.74
C ARG A 169 -12.25 13.57 -14.15
N ALA A 170 -12.53 12.31 -13.80
CA ALA A 170 -13.84 11.68 -14.00
C ALA A 170 -14.13 10.68 -12.89
N LEU A 171 -15.37 10.68 -12.41
CA LEU A 171 -15.92 9.76 -11.43
C LEU A 171 -17.17 9.12 -12.03
N THR A 172 -17.16 7.81 -12.21
CA THR A 172 -18.31 7.08 -12.73
C THR A 172 -18.70 5.92 -11.82
N SER A 173 -19.97 5.54 -11.86
CA SER A 173 -20.48 4.33 -11.21
C SER A 173 -21.51 3.69 -12.12
N THR A 174 -21.26 2.45 -12.50
CA THR A 174 -22.13 1.67 -13.38
C THR A 174 -22.83 0.59 -12.57
N ARG A 175 -24.13 0.39 -12.82
CA ARG A 175 -24.96 -0.61 -12.10
C ARG A 175 -24.70 -2.03 -12.58
N ILE A 176 -23.44 -2.44 -12.62
CA ILE A 176 -23.00 -3.83 -12.81
C ILE A 176 -22.03 -4.19 -11.70
N GLY A 177 -22.19 -5.37 -11.13
CA GLY A 177 -21.34 -5.88 -10.06
C GLY A 177 -21.41 -7.39 -9.99
N ALA A 178 -20.44 -8.00 -9.31
CA ALA A 178 -20.25 -9.44 -9.31
C ALA A 178 -21.48 -10.21 -8.79
N VAL A 179 -22.14 -9.72 -7.71
CA VAL A 179 -23.34 -10.34 -7.13
C VAL A 179 -24.56 -10.13 -8.02
N ARG A 180 -24.73 -8.91 -8.55
CA ARG A 180 -25.83 -8.59 -9.44
C ARG A 180 -25.83 -9.48 -10.68
N LEU A 181 -24.70 -9.55 -11.37
CA LEU A 181 -24.59 -10.35 -12.59
C LEU A 181 -24.68 -11.85 -12.33
N GLN A 182 -24.16 -12.31 -11.18
CA GLN A 182 -24.34 -13.71 -10.78
C GLN A 182 -25.83 -14.06 -10.67
N ARG A 183 -26.61 -13.23 -9.99
CA ARG A 183 -28.04 -13.46 -9.79
C ARG A 183 -28.84 -13.37 -11.10
N GLU A 184 -28.52 -12.40 -11.95
CA GLU A 184 -29.31 -12.12 -13.15
C GLU A 184 -28.94 -13.03 -14.33
N PHE A 185 -27.67 -13.43 -14.48
CA PHE A 185 -27.18 -14.11 -15.68
C PHE A 185 -26.55 -15.48 -15.43
N CYS A 186 -26.05 -15.78 -14.22
CA CYS A 186 -25.26 -16.97 -13.94
C CYS A 186 -26.00 -17.99 -13.07
N GLN A 187 -27.30 -18.18 -13.31
CA GLN A 187 -28.12 -19.18 -12.59
C GLN A 187 -27.76 -20.62 -12.97
N VAL A 188 -27.16 -20.83 -14.16
CA VAL A 188 -26.60 -22.09 -14.61
C VAL A 188 -25.08 -21.96 -14.59
N ASP A 189 -24.40 -22.86 -13.89
CA ASP A 189 -22.96 -22.83 -13.68
C ASP A 189 -22.39 -24.27 -13.83
N PRO A 190 -21.40 -24.53 -14.70
CA PRO A 190 -20.64 -23.58 -15.54
C PRO A 190 -21.50 -22.82 -16.55
N LEU A 191 -21.10 -21.56 -16.82
CA LEU A 191 -21.84 -20.65 -17.67
C LEU A 191 -21.81 -21.13 -19.15
N PRO A 192 -22.97 -21.44 -19.78
CA PRO A 192 -23.00 -21.88 -21.17
C PRO A 192 -22.45 -20.80 -22.11
N ALA A 193 -21.84 -21.22 -23.23
CA ALA A 193 -21.16 -20.31 -24.17
C ALA A 193 -22.09 -19.19 -24.71
N SER A 194 -23.35 -19.51 -25.03
CA SER A 194 -24.32 -18.53 -25.48
C SER A 194 -24.68 -17.50 -24.40
N ARG A 195 -24.81 -17.96 -23.14
CA ARG A 195 -25.05 -17.08 -22.00
C ARG A 195 -23.84 -16.21 -21.69
N ARG A 196 -22.64 -16.77 -21.82
CA ARG A 196 -21.39 -16.02 -21.67
C ARG A 196 -21.31 -14.90 -22.70
N ALA A 197 -21.53 -15.18 -23.98
CA ALA A 197 -21.48 -14.15 -25.04
C ALA A 197 -22.51 -13.03 -24.79
N PHE A 198 -23.71 -13.40 -24.33
CA PHE A 198 -24.74 -12.42 -23.96
C PHE A 198 -24.29 -11.55 -22.77
N LEU A 199 -23.73 -12.16 -21.71
CA LEU A 199 -23.25 -11.45 -20.53
C LEU A 199 -22.07 -10.51 -20.89
N GLU A 200 -21.13 -10.95 -21.71
CA GLU A 200 -20.02 -10.11 -22.18
C GLU A 200 -20.55 -8.88 -22.97
N ALA A 201 -21.51 -9.07 -23.86
CA ALA A 201 -22.14 -7.97 -24.58
C ALA A 201 -22.89 -7.01 -23.66
N TYR A 202 -23.60 -7.54 -22.65
CA TYR A 202 -24.29 -6.74 -21.63
C TYR A 202 -23.31 -5.91 -20.80
N ILE A 203 -22.20 -6.52 -20.34
CA ILE A 203 -21.14 -5.82 -19.60
C ILE A 203 -20.56 -4.71 -20.46
N GLN A 204 -20.22 -5.00 -21.72
CA GLN A 204 -19.64 -4.03 -22.64
C GLN A 204 -20.58 -2.83 -22.83
N GLY A 205 -21.86 -3.07 -23.17
CA GLY A 205 -22.83 -1.99 -23.37
C GLY A 205 -23.08 -1.17 -22.11
N SER A 206 -23.04 -1.82 -20.93
CA SER A 206 -23.19 -1.13 -19.63
C SER A 206 -21.99 -0.25 -19.28
N LEU A 207 -20.78 -0.67 -19.62
CA LEU A 207 -19.54 0.08 -19.34
C LEU A 207 -19.27 1.19 -20.36
N ASP A 208 -19.84 1.11 -21.56
CA ASP A 208 -19.52 2.02 -22.66
C ASP A 208 -19.61 3.51 -22.28
N PRO A 209 -20.68 4.00 -21.60
CA PRO A 209 -20.78 5.40 -21.19
C PRO A 209 -19.67 5.80 -20.22
N ALA A 210 -19.34 4.94 -19.26
CA ALA A 210 -18.29 5.21 -18.27
C ALA A 210 -16.91 5.25 -18.92
N VAL A 211 -16.62 4.29 -19.82
CA VAL A 211 -15.37 4.24 -20.59
C VAL A 211 -15.24 5.45 -21.51
N ALA A 212 -16.31 5.85 -22.20
CA ALA A 212 -16.32 7.04 -23.04
C ALA A 212 -16.03 8.31 -22.22
N GLN A 213 -16.65 8.43 -21.04
CA GLN A 213 -16.43 9.57 -20.14
C GLN A 213 -14.97 9.67 -19.69
N VAL A 214 -14.37 8.59 -19.17
CA VAL A 214 -12.99 8.64 -18.69
C VAL A 214 -11.98 8.83 -19.83
N LYS A 215 -12.20 8.20 -20.99
CA LYS A 215 -11.35 8.43 -22.17
C LYS A 215 -11.44 9.85 -22.71
N GLY A 216 -12.62 10.44 -22.68
CA GLY A 216 -12.85 11.83 -23.12
C GLY A 216 -12.13 12.88 -22.27
N GLN A 217 -11.66 12.52 -21.07
CA GLN A 217 -10.90 13.39 -20.18
C GLN A 217 -9.37 13.21 -20.28
N LEU A 218 -8.90 12.31 -21.15
CA LEU A 218 -7.47 12.15 -21.42
C LEU A 218 -6.95 13.28 -22.28
N LYS A 219 -5.76 13.74 -21.98
CA LYS A 219 -5.02 14.67 -22.83
C LYS A 219 -4.29 13.90 -23.93
N PRO A 220 -4.01 14.56 -25.08
CA PRO A 220 -3.23 13.94 -26.15
C PRO A 220 -1.88 13.42 -25.65
N GLY A 221 -1.57 12.16 -25.98
CA GLY A 221 -0.32 11.50 -25.61
C GLY A 221 -0.28 10.88 -24.21
N GLU A 222 -1.32 11.04 -23.39
CA GLU A 222 -1.38 10.38 -22.09
C GLU A 222 -1.69 8.89 -22.25
N THR A 223 -0.93 8.07 -21.50
CA THR A 223 -1.14 6.61 -21.41
C THR A 223 -1.42 6.27 -19.95
N PRO A 224 -2.69 6.04 -19.56
CA PRO A 224 -3.04 5.75 -18.18
C PRO A 224 -2.56 4.37 -17.73
N VAL A 225 -2.19 4.27 -16.45
CA VAL A 225 -1.98 2.98 -15.77
C VAL A 225 -3.32 2.53 -15.18
N LEU A 226 -3.67 1.26 -15.35
CA LEU A 226 -4.87 0.70 -14.74
C LEU A 226 -4.56 0.16 -13.34
N VAL A 227 -5.27 0.67 -12.35
CA VAL A 227 -5.26 0.19 -10.96
C VAL A 227 -6.57 -0.52 -10.68
N GLY A 228 -6.50 -1.78 -10.25
CA GLY A 228 -7.66 -2.54 -9.83
C GLY A 228 -7.71 -2.68 -8.32
N THR A 229 -8.87 -2.46 -7.74
CA THR A 229 -9.09 -2.61 -6.31
C THR A 229 -10.27 -3.52 -6.01
N SER A 230 -10.54 -3.73 -4.73
CA SER A 230 -11.62 -4.59 -4.23
C SER A 230 -11.48 -6.08 -4.54
N GLY A 231 -12.51 -6.81 -4.17
CA GLY A 231 -12.40 -8.25 -4.02
C GLY A 231 -12.16 -9.04 -5.30
N THR A 232 -12.58 -8.57 -6.47
CA THR A 232 -12.37 -9.29 -7.74
C THR A 232 -10.93 -9.18 -8.20
N ALA A 233 -10.37 -7.96 -8.24
CA ALA A 233 -8.97 -7.73 -8.61
C ALA A 233 -8.02 -8.46 -7.67
N MET A 234 -8.27 -8.36 -6.36
CA MET A 234 -7.50 -9.06 -5.33
C MET A 234 -7.53 -10.59 -5.48
N ALA A 235 -8.70 -11.17 -5.80
CA ALA A 235 -8.82 -12.63 -5.95
C ALA A 235 -8.07 -13.14 -7.19
N LEU A 236 -8.16 -12.42 -8.32
CA LEU A 236 -7.42 -12.79 -9.54
C LEU A 236 -5.91 -12.62 -9.36
N ALA A 237 -5.48 -11.56 -8.68
CA ALA A 237 -4.07 -11.37 -8.34
C ALA A 237 -3.56 -12.47 -7.41
N ALA A 238 -4.34 -12.86 -6.41
CA ALA A 238 -3.98 -13.94 -5.49
C ALA A 238 -3.86 -15.30 -6.21
N LEU A 239 -4.78 -15.60 -7.16
CA LEU A 239 -4.68 -16.79 -7.99
C LEU A 239 -3.41 -16.79 -8.86
N ALA A 240 -3.11 -15.65 -9.49
CA ALA A 240 -1.91 -15.53 -10.31
C ALA A 240 -0.64 -15.68 -9.47
N ALA A 241 -0.57 -14.99 -8.33
CA ALA A 241 0.58 -15.02 -7.42
C ALA A 241 0.83 -16.40 -6.81
N ALA A 242 -0.24 -17.19 -6.57
CA ALA A 242 -0.12 -18.57 -6.08
C ALA A 242 0.52 -19.52 -7.11
N GLU A 243 0.47 -19.17 -8.40
CA GLU A 243 1.06 -19.94 -9.50
C GLU A 243 2.42 -19.40 -9.96
N ASP A 244 2.86 -18.28 -9.39
CA ASP A 244 4.16 -17.71 -9.68
C ASP A 244 5.28 -18.60 -9.11
N PRO A 245 6.42 -18.72 -9.79
CA PRO A 245 7.55 -19.52 -9.33
C PRO A 245 8.11 -19.07 -7.97
N LYS A 246 7.85 -17.83 -7.60
CA LYS A 246 8.28 -17.23 -6.34
C LYS A 246 7.09 -16.71 -5.55
N PRO A 247 6.99 -17.03 -4.25
CA PRO A 247 5.91 -16.55 -3.42
C PRO A 247 5.90 -15.02 -3.31
N THR A 248 4.78 -14.41 -3.64
CA THR A 248 4.51 -13.00 -3.39
C THR A 248 3.93 -12.83 -1.99
N LEU A 249 4.56 -12.01 -1.15
CA LEU A 249 4.13 -11.80 0.25
C LEU A 249 2.95 -10.84 0.36
N LYS A 250 2.89 -9.85 -0.52
CA LYS A 250 1.85 -8.80 -0.53
C LYS A 250 1.33 -8.61 -1.94
N LEU A 251 0.02 -8.49 -2.07
CA LEU A 251 -0.62 -8.28 -3.36
C LEU A 251 -0.68 -6.79 -3.76
N ASN A 252 -0.50 -5.86 -2.81
CA ASN A 252 -0.48 -4.44 -3.15
C ASN A 252 0.70 -4.12 -4.07
N GLY A 253 0.41 -3.54 -5.24
CA GLY A 253 1.40 -3.31 -6.30
C GLY A 253 1.66 -4.50 -7.24
N TYR A 254 1.03 -5.66 -7.02
CA TYR A 254 1.16 -6.83 -7.90
C TYR A 254 0.65 -6.49 -9.31
N ARG A 255 1.43 -6.85 -10.33
CA ARG A 255 1.08 -6.63 -11.74
C ARG A 255 0.49 -7.88 -12.36
N LEU A 256 -0.68 -7.72 -12.95
CA LEU A 256 -1.42 -8.77 -13.64
C LEU A 256 -1.59 -8.39 -15.11
N SER A 257 -0.90 -9.07 -16.01
CA SER A 257 -1.03 -8.80 -17.43
C SER A 257 -2.41 -9.20 -17.97
N ARG A 258 -2.88 -8.52 -19.01
CA ARG A 258 -4.13 -8.85 -19.69
C ARG A 258 -4.15 -10.30 -20.14
N THR A 259 -3.07 -10.80 -20.72
CA THR A 259 -2.96 -12.21 -21.11
C THR A 259 -3.20 -13.15 -19.92
N ARG A 260 -2.67 -12.81 -18.76
CA ARG A 260 -2.88 -13.60 -17.55
C ARG A 260 -4.32 -13.53 -17.07
N VAL A 261 -4.95 -12.35 -17.12
CA VAL A 261 -6.40 -12.21 -16.82
C VAL A 261 -7.22 -13.07 -17.78
N ASP A 262 -6.94 -13.02 -19.07
CA ASP A 262 -7.65 -13.83 -20.09
C ASP A 262 -7.55 -15.33 -19.80
N GLN A 263 -6.37 -15.82 -19.42
CA GLN A 263 -6.14 -17.22 -19.03
C GLN A 263 -6.93 -17.61 -17.77
N LEU A 264 -6.91 -16.76 -16.74
CA LEU A 264 -7.64 -17.00 -15.50
C LEU A 264 -9.15 -16.99 -15.73
N VAL A 265 -9.67 -16.05 -16.52
CA VAL A 265 -11.09 -15.97 -16.88
C VAL A 265 -11.53 -17.22 -17.63
N ALA A 266 -10.77 -17.62 -18.66
CA ALA A 266 -11.06 -18.83 -19.43
C ALA A 266 -11.14 -20.08 -18.53
N ARG A 267 -10.19 -20.21 -17.60
CA ARG A 267 -10.17 -21.30 -16.60
C ARG A 267 -11.35 -21.24 -15.66
N LEU A 268 -11.63 -20.08 -15.04
CA LEU A 268 -12.71 -19.94 -14.05
C LEU A 268 -14.09 -20.21 -14.67
N VAL A 269 -14.32 -19.80 -15.91
CA VAL A 269 -15.58 -20.04 -16.61
C VAL A 269 -15.79 -21.53 -16.93
N ALA A 270 -14.71 -22.27 -17.19
CA ALA A 270 -14.78 -23.70 -17.50
C ALA A 270 -14.97 -24.60 -16.26
N LEU A 271 -14.65 -24.12 -15.06
CA LEU A 271 -14.74 -24.88 -13.81
C LEU A 271 -16.16 -24.84 -13.22
N THR A 272 -16.56 -25.92 -12.54
CA THR A 272 -17.77 -25.92 -11.71
C THR A 272 -17.57 -25.09 -10.43
N PRO A 273 -18.64 -24.70 -9.72
CA PRO A 273 -18.50 -24.01 -8.43
C PRO A 273 -17.63 -24.79 -7.42
N GLU A 274 -17.77 -26.10 -7.35
CA GLU A 274 -17.00 -26.97 -6.44
C GLU A 274 -15.52 -26.97 -6.81
N GLN A 275 -15.21 -27.03 -8.10
CA GLN A 275 -13.82 -26.97 -8.59
C GLN A 275 -13.20 -25.61 -8.31
N ARG A 276 -13.97 -24.51 -8.42
CA ARG A 276 -13.48 -23.17 -8.06
C ARG A 276 -13.24 -23.00 -6.56
N LYS A 277 -14.08 -23.60 -5.70
CA LYS A 277 -13.87 -23.64 -4.24
C LYS A 277 -12.59 -24.38 -3.86
N ALA A 278 -12.20 -25.37 -4.64
CA ALA A 278 -10.97 -26.13 -4.43
C ALA A 278 -9.69 -25.38 -4.87
N LEU A 279 -9.82 -24.20 -5.48
CA LEU A 279 -8.66 -23.39 -5.88
C LEU A 279 -8.16 -22.52 -4.71
N PRO A 280 -7.04 -22.79 -4.07
CA PRO A 280 -6.41 -21.82 -3.18
C PRO A 280 -5.96 -20.60 -4.03
N PRO A 281 -6.21 -19.37 -3.63
CA PRO A 281 -6.76 -18.84 -2.38
C PRO A 281 -8.25 -18.43 -2.47
N ILE A 282 -9.06 -19.03 -3.34
CA ILE A 282 -10.49 -18.72 -3.45
C ILE A 282 -11.25 -19.37 -2.29
N ASN A 283 -11.97 -18.56 -1.51
CA ASN A 283 -12.91 -19.07 -0.52
C ASN A 283 -14.27 -19.39 -1.15
N ASP A 284 -15.09 -20.20 -0.48
CA ASP A 284 -16.39 -20.68 -0.96
C ASP A 284 -17.29 -19.55 -1.49
N ARG A 285 -17.34 -18.46 -0.74
CA ARG A 285 -18.19 -17.30 -1.06
C ARG A 285 -17.71 -16.53 -2.29
N ARG A 286 -16.39 -16.49 -2.50
CA ARG A 286 -15.82 -15.85 -3.69
C ARG A 286 -16.02 -16.72 -4.92
N ALA A 287 -15.95 -18.04 -4.79
CA ALA A 287 -16.16 -18.99 -5.89
C ALA A 287 -17.50 -18.81 -6.61
N GLU A 288 -18.53 -18.38 -5.87
CA GLU A 288 -19.87 -18.15 -6.42
C GLU A 288 -19.94 -16.95 -7.37
N ILE A 289 -19.20 -15.87 -7.07
CA ILE A 289 -19.32 -14.57 -7.75
C ILE A 289 -18.09 -14.17 -8.58
N ILE A 290 -17.06 -15.02 -8.60
CA ILE A 290 -15.78 -14.67 -9.24
C ILE A 290 -15.92 -14.59 -10.77
N VAL A 291 -16.73 -15.43 -11.38
CA VAL A 291 -16.89 -15.49 -12.84
C VAL A 291 -17.42 -14.17 -13.41
N PRO A 292 -18.59 -13.65 -12.99
CA PRO A 292 -19.07 -12.37 -13.51
C PRO A 292 -18.12 -11.21 -13.14
N GLY A 293 -17.53 -11.20 -11.95
CA GLY A 293 -16.53 -10.18 -11.59
C GLY A 293 -15.30 -10.20 -12.51
N ALA A 294 -14.79 -11.38 -12.83
CA ALA A 294 -13.66 -11.57 -13.74
C ALA A 294 -13.99 -11.16 -15.19
N LEU A 295 -15.21 -11.42 -15.65
CA LEU A 295 -15.68 -10.97 -16.97
C LEU A 295 -15.80 -9.43 -17.03
N ILE A 296 -16.27 -8.78 -15.94
CA ILE A 296 -16.26 -7.30 -15.86
C ILE A 296 -14.82 -6.78 -16.00
N LEU A 297 -13.86 -7.33 -15.24
CA LEU A 297 -12.47 -6.91 -15.31
C LEU A 297 -11.88 -7.09 -16.70
N GLN A 298 -12.05 -8.27 -17.31
CA GLN A 298 -11.55 -8.59 -18.63
C GLN A 298 -12.10 -7.62 -19.69
N THR A 299 -13.43 -7.39 -19.67
CA THR A 299 -14.10 -6.47 -20.60
C THR A 299 -13.63 -5.04 -20.40
N ALA A 300 -13.53 -4.56 -19.16
CA ALA A 300 -13.02 -3.22 -18.85
C ALA A 300 -11.57 -3.02 -19.34
N MET A 301 -10.68 -4.00 -19.11
CA MET A 301 -9.30 -3.94 -19.62
C MET A 301 -9.26 -3.85 -21.15
N ALA A 302 -10.12 -4.63 -21.84
CA ALA A 302 -10.22 -4.59 -23.29
C ALA A 302 -10.69 -3.22 -23.79
N MET A 303 -11.77 -2.69 -23.22
CA MET A 303 -12.34 -1.41 -23.61
C MET A 303 -11.42 -0.23 -23.31
N LEU A 304 -10.67 -0.28 -22.21
CA LEU A 304 -9.69 0.75 -21.84
C LEU A 304 -8.39 0.66 -22.64
N GLY A 305 -8.12 -0.47 -23.29
CA GLY A 305 -6.86 -0.74 -23.98
C GLY A 305 -5.70 -1.01 -23.02
N ALA A 306 -6.01 -1.42 -21.78
CA ALA A 306 -4.99 -1.68 -20.78
C ALA A 306 -4.30 -3.03 -21.03
N THR A 307 -2.96 -3.03 -21.02
CA THR A 307 -2.12 -4.22 -21.14
C THR A 307 -1.87 -4.91 -19.81
N ASP A 308 -1.90 -4.13 -18.75
CA ASP A 308 -1.62 -4.56 -17.39
C ASP A 308 -2.59 -3.93 -16.40
N LEU A 309 -2.83 -4.63 -15.31
CA LEU A 309 -3.52 -4.18 -14.12
C LEU A 309 -2.52 -4.16 -12.96
N VAL A 310 -2.46 -3.09 -12.20
CA VAL A 310 -1.75 -3.04 -10.91
C VAL A 310 -2.78 -3.10 -9.79
N VAL A 311 -2.55 -3.97 -8.81
CA VAL A 311 -3.53 -4.19 -7.74
C VAL A 311 -3.27 -3.29 -6.54
N CYS A 312 -4.33 -2.69 -6.01
CA CYS A 312 -4.33 -1.93 -4.76
C CYS A 312 -5.27 -2.62 -3.75
N ASP A 313 -4.80 -2.82 -2.52
CA ASP A 313 -5.57 -3.46 -1.45
C ASP A 313 -6.44 -2.47 -0.66
N ARG A 314 -6.36 -1.17 -0.97
CA ARG A 314 -7.16 -0.10 -0.38
C ARG A 314 -8.28 0.36 -1.30
N ALA A 315 -9.43 0.66 -0.69
CA ALA A 315 -10.65 1.04 -1.40
C ALA A 315 -11.52 1.98 -0.52
N LEU A 316 -12.85 1.78 -0.56
CA LEU A 316 -13.85 2.62 0.12
C LEU A 316 -13.60 2.81 1.61
N ARG A 317 -13.25 1.76 2.36
CA ARG A 317 -13.05 1.82 3.83
C ARG A 317 -11.93 2.78 4.22
N GLU A 318 -10.79 2.66 3.56
CA GLU A 318 -9.64 3.52 3.76
C GLU A 318 -9.98 4.95 3.32
N GLY A 319 -10.77 5.08 2.26
CA GLY A 319 -11.28 6.37 1.80
C GLY A 319 -12.17 7.09 2.82
N LEU A 320 -13.00 6.35 3.55
CA LEU A 320 -13.80 6.91 4.65
C LEU A 320 -12.90 7.48 5.76
N ILE A 321 -11.81 6.79 6.11
CA ILE A 321 -10.84 7.31 7.09
C ILE A 321 -10.14 8.57 6.58
N VAL A 322 -9.68 8.56 5.32
CA VAL A 322 -9.03 9.73 4.71
C VAL A 322 -9.98 10.92 4.64
N ASP A 323 -11.22 10.70 4.23
CA ASP A 323 -12.24 11.76 4.18
C ASP A 323 -12.54 12.32 5.57
N TRP A 324 -12.62 11.45 6.58
CA TRP A 324 -12.76 11.88 7.97
C TRP A 324 -11.57 12.72 8.43
N MET A 325 -10.34 12.32 8.12
CA MET A 325 -9.13 13.08 8.45
C MET A 325 -9.13 14.47 7.78
N LEU A 326 -9.54 14.55 6.51
CA LEU A 326 -9.68 15.82 5.78
C LEU A 326 -10.69 16.75 6.46
N ARG A 327 -11.88 16.23 6.82
CA ARG A 327 -12.95 17.00 7.48
C ARG A 327 -12.59 17.51 8.88
N ASN A 328 -11.73 16.76 9.58
CA ASN A 328 -11.28 17.13 10.92
C ASN A 328 -9.95 17.92 10.92
N GLY A 329 -9.51 18.43 9.77
CA GLY A 329 -8.31 19.26 9.66
C GLY A 329 -6.99 18.53 9.95
N LEU A 330 -7.00 17.20 9.97
CA LEU A 330 -5.80 16.38 10.20
C LEU A 330 -4.97 16.20 8.92
N LEU A 331 -5.55 16.56 7.79
CA LEU A 331 -4.88 16.66 6.48
C LEU A 331 -5.20 18.03 5.92
N ALA A 332 -4.17 18.86 5.68
CA ALA A 332 -4.35 20.17 5.07
C ALA A 332 -4.73 20.07 3.59
N ASP A 333 -4.20 19.06 2.92
CA ASP A 333 -4.44 18.78 1.51
C ASP A 333 -4.34 17.28 1.26
N ARG A 334 -5.33 16.70 0.56
CA ARG A 334 -5.32 15.28 0.13
C ARG A 334 -4.14 14.94 -0.78
N PHE A 335 -3.56 15.94 -1.48
CA PHE A 335 -2.40 15.75 -2.37
C PHE A 335 -1.07 15.76 -1.63
N ALA A 336 -0.95 16.55 -0.57
CA ALA A 336 0.17 16.45 0.36
C ALA A 336 0.26 15.05 0.99
N PHE A 337 -0.88 14.37 1.10
CA PHE A 337 -0.95 12.98 1.55
C PHE A 337 -0.19 12.05 0.60
N GLN A 338 -0.33 12.22 -0.71
CA GLN A 338 0.33 11.40 -1.72
C GLN A 338 1.84 11.60 -1.78
N SER A 339 2.31 12.86 -1.78
CA SER A 339 3.74 13.18 -1.93
C SER A 339 4.62 12.66 -0.80
N THR A 340 4.05 12.38 0.37
CA THR A 340 4.78 11.96 1.58
C THR A 340 4.47 10.54 2.04
N ILE A 341 3.69 9.75 1.30
CA ILE A 341 3.26 8.42 1.73
C ILE A 341 4.44 7.51 2.08
N ARG A 342 5.48 7.48 1.25
CA ARG A 342 6.71 6.70 1.48
C ARG A 342 7.42 7.11 2.77
N GLN A 343 7.50 8.40 3.03
CA GLN A 343 8.17 8.91 4.24
C GLN A 343 7.37 8.62 5.49
N ARG A 344 6.05 8.80 5.44
CA ARG A 344 5.15 8.57 6.58
C ARG A 344 5.14 7.13 7.03
N THR A 345 5.00 6.19 6.09
CA THR A 345 4.98 4.76 6.40
C THR A 345 6.29 4.28 7.02
N VAL A 346 7.44 4.78 6.54
CA VAL A 346 8.76 4.50 7.12
C VAL A 346 8.88 5.05 8.54
N ARG A 347 8.51 6.32 8.76
CA ARG A 347 8.55 6.94 10.09
C ARG A 347 7.58 6.29 11.06
N HIS A 348 6.42 5.87 10.57
CA HIS A 348 5.49 5.11 11.37
C HIS A 348 6.08 3.78 11.82
N LEU A 349 6.63 2.98 10.90
CA LEU A 349 7.27 1.70 11.23
C LEU A 349 8.45 1.90 12.20
N ALA A 350 9.23 2.98 12.03
CA ALA A 350 10.30 3.35 12.95
C ALA A 350 9.78 3.61 14.38
N ARG A 351 8.67 4.35 14.53
CA ARG A 351 8.03 4.61 15.84
C ARG A 351 7.48 3.35 16.48
N THR A 352 6.77 2.51 15.71
CA THR A 352 6.24 1.22 16.19
C THR A 352 7.33 0.35 16.81
N HIS A 353 8.56 0.45 16.29
CA HIS A 353 9.71 -0.31 16.77
C HIS A 353 10.70 0.51 17.61
N ALA A 354 10.23 1.60 18.22
CA ALA A 354 10.99 2.43 19.15
C ALA A 354 12.39 2.84 18.63
N VAL A 355 12.48 3.17 17.34
CA VAL A 355 13.71 3.70 16.75
C VAL A 355 13.94 5.12 17.26
N ASP A 356 15.16 5.42 17.69
CA ASP A 356 15.57 6.78 18.04
C ASP A 356 15.58 7.67 16.78
N ALA A 357 14.57 8.52 16.65
CA ALA A 357 14.35 9.34 15.45
C ALA A 357 15.49 10.32 15.20
N VAL A 358 16.08 10.91 16.26
CA VAL A 358 17.17 11.89 16.14
C VAL A 358 18.42 11.21 15.56
N ARG A 359 18.73 10.02 16.05
CA ARG A 359 19.86 9.24 15.54
C ARG A 359 19.61 8.71 14.14
N ALA A 360 18.40 8.25 13.86
CA ALA A 360 18.01 7.77 12.54
C ALA A 360 18.11 8.88 11.49
N ASP A 361 17.66 10.09 11.82
CA ASP A 361 17.76 11.26 10.92
C ASP A 361 19.23 11.65 10.66
N ARG A 362 20.13 11.61 11.67
CA ARG A 362 21.55 11.83 11.46
C ARG A 362 22.19 10.79 10.55
N VAL A 363 21.92 9.51 10.80
CA VAL A 363 22.44 8.44 9.94
C VAL A 363 21.91 8.58 8.52
N ALA A 364 20.64 8.95 8.35
CA ALA A 364 20.05 9.19 7.04
C ALA A 364 20.73 10.39 6.34
N ALA A 365 20.99 11.48 7.04
CA ALA A 365 21.70 12.65 6.49
C ALA A 365 23.12 12.27 6.02
N HIS A 366 23.90 11.53 6.83
CA HIS A 366 25.22 11.07 6.43
C HIS A 366 25.17 10.08 5.26
N ALA A 367 24.18 9.17 5.24
CA ALA A 367 24.00 8.21 4.15
C ALA A 367 23.69 8.91 2.83
N LEU A 368 22.84 9.92 2.85
CA LEU A 368 22.49 10.71 1.66
C LEU A 368 23.67 11.58 1.20
N ALA A 369 24.44 12.16 2.12
CA ALA A 369 25.65 12.91 1.78
C ALA A 369 26.71 12.01 1.12
N LEU A 370 26.88 10.78 1.61
CA LEU A 370 27.72 9.77 0.96
C LEU A 370 27.18 9.39 -0.41
N TYR A 371 25.87 9.15 -0.53
CA TYR A 371 25.24 8.83 -1.81
C TYR A 371 25.52 9.93 -2.85
N ASP A 372 25.23 11.17 -2.50
CA ASP A 372 25.34 12.30 -3.43
C ASP A 372 26.82 12.51 -3.88
N GLN A 373 27.82 12.23 -3.03
CA GLN A 373 29.24 12.45 -3.30
C GLN A 373 29.98 11.23 -3.88
N THR A 374 29.39 10.02 -3.83
CA THR A 374 30.06 8.78 -4.32
C THR A 374 29.49 8.26 -5.63
N ARG A 375 28.68 9.06 -6.31
CA ARG A 375 28.18 8.71 -7.63
C ARG A 375 29.32 8.59 -8.64
N GLY A 376 29.33 7.52 -9.43
CA GLY A 376 30.43 7.19 -10.33
C GLY A 376 31.63 6.52 -9.63
N LEU A 377 31.57 6.33 -8.31
CA LEU A 377 32.61 5.65 -7.50
C LEU A 377 32.07 4.38 -6.84
N LEU A 378 31.05 4.50 -6.00
CA LEU A 378 30.43 3.36 -5.30
C LEU A 378 29.07 2.94 -5.90
N HIS A 379 28.46 3.80 -6.71
CA HIS A 379 27.22 3.51 -7.41
C HIS A 379 27.04 4.42 -8.64
N ASP A 380 26.25 3.95 -9.60
CA ASP A 380 25.80 4.69 -10.78
C ASP A 380 24.28 4.92 -10.78
N ASP A 381 23.67 4.80 -9.59
CA ASP A 381 22.22 4.92 -9.44
C ASP A 381 21.72 6.31 -9.86
N ARG A 382 20.54 6.35 -10.49
CA ARG A 382 19.95 7.57 -11.08
C ARG A 382 18.92 8.27 -10.18
N GLY A 383 18.80 7.83 -8.91
CA GLY A 383 17.95 8.47 -7.91
C GLY A 383 17.00 7.54 -7.16
N GLU A 384 16.63 6.39 -7.71
CA GLU A 384 15.73 5.42 -7.05
C GLU A 384 16.33 4.87 -5.76
N GLY A 385 17.60 4.48 -5.78
CA GLY A 385 18.35 3.98 -4.62
C GLY A 385 18.45 5.00 -3.48
N ARG A 386 18.41 6.31 -3.78
CA ARG A 386 18.48 7.37 -2.78
C ARG A 386 17.31 7.32 -1.78
N GLN A 387 16.09 7.06 -2.29
CA GLN A 387 14.90 6.92 -1.44
C GLN A 387 14.93 5.62 -0.63
N LEU A 388 15.41 4.52 -1.23
CA LEU A 388 15.55 3.23 -0.55
C LEU A 388 16.61 3.31 0.56
N LEU A 389 17.72 4.01 0.30
CA LEU A 389 18.77 4.24 1.29
C LEU A 389 18.27 5.06 2.47
N TRP A 390 17.51 6.13 2.22
CA TRP A 390 16.89 6.93 3.27
C TRP A 390 15.95 6.07 4.14
N ALA A 391 15.06 5.30 3.53
CA ALA A 391 14.14 4.42 4.24
C ALA A 391 14.87 3.38 5.09
N ALA A 392 15.88 2.74 4.52
CA ALA A 392 16.71 1.78 5.24
C ALA A 392 17.48 2.43 6.40
N ALA A 393 17.96 3.67 6.24
CA ALA A 393 18.64 4.41 7.30
C ALA A 393 17.70 4.76 8.45
N GLN A 394 16.44 5.12 8.16
CA GLN A 394 15.43 5.35 9.19
C GLN A 394 15.10 4.08 9.99
N LEU A 395 15.18 2.91 9.37
CA LEU A 395 14.74 1.64 9.95
C LEU A 395 15.86 0.72 10.44
N HIS A 396 17.14 1.02 10.18
CA HIS A 396 18.25 0.08 10.36
C HIS A 396 18.42 -0.44 11.79
N THR A 397 17.86 0.22 12.80
CA THR A 397 17.96 -0.18 14.21
C THR A 397 16.66 -0.76 14.78
N CYS A 398 15.58 -0.86 14.03
CA CYS A 398 14.28 -1.31 14.55
C CYS A 398 14.33 -2.71 15.20
N GLY A 399 15.21 -3.59 14.73
CA GLY A 399 15.41 -4.92 15.31
C GLY A 399 16.04 -4.94 16.71
N LYS A 400 16.56 -3.80 17.21
CA LYS A 400 17.10 -3.70 18.58
C LYS A 400 16.02 -3.92 19.64
N GLN A 401 14.77 -3.63 19.32
CA GLN A 401 13.62 -3.89 20.20
C GLN A 401 13.48 -5.37 20.55
N ILE A 402 13.82 -6.27 19.61
CA ILE A 402 13.78 -7.71 19.85
C ILE A 402 15.03 -8.17 20.61
N ASN A 403 16.21 -7.87 20.08
CA ASN A 403 17.48 -8.21 20.72
C ASN A 403 18.62 -7.40 20.10
N ILE A 404 19.53 -6.89 20.96
CA ILE A 404 20.72 -6.12 20.54
C ILE A 404 21.72 -7.03 19.80
N ALA A 405 21.84 -8.29 20.22
CA ALA A 405 22.64 -9.28 19.50
C ALA A 405 21.99 -9.60 18.16
N ALA A 406 22.74 -9.47 17.08
CA ALA A 406 22.25 -9.74 15.72
C ALA A 406 20.98 -8.96 15.29
N TYR A 407 20.74 -7.77 15.88
CA TYR A 407 19.55 -6.96 15.59
C TYR A 407 19.31 -6.72 14.09
N HIS A 408 20.36 -6.66 13.27
CA HIS A 408 20.25 -6.53 11.82
C HIS A 408 19.45 -7.66 11.14
N LYS A 409 19.42 -8.88 11.74
CA LYS A 409 18.56 -9.98 11.28
C LYS A 409 17.10 -9.74 11.67
N HIS A 410 16.89 -9.23 12.88
CA HIS A 410 15.55 -8.85 13.34
C HIS A 410 15.02 -7.65 12.55
N THR A 411 15.88 -6.68 12.23
CA THR A 411 15.54 -5.57 11.32
C THR A 411 15.02 -6.06 9.98
N TRP A 412 15.71 -7.04 9.36
CA TRP A 412 15.23 -7.66 8.13
C TRP A 412 13.82 -8.21 8.28
N TYR A 413 13.59 -9.00 9.32
CA TYR A 413 12.29 -9.62 9.57
C TYR A 413 11.19 -8.58 9.77
N LEU A 414 11.43 -7.59 10.63
CA LEU A 414 10.45 -6.55 10.96
C LEU A 414 10.11 -5.67 9.75
N ILE A 415 11.07 -5.29 8.95
CA ILE A 415 10.82 -4.52 7.73
C ILE A 415 10.06 -5.40 6.72
N ARG A 416 10.53 -6.60 6.44
CA ARG A 416 9.90 -7.51 5.45
C ARG A 416 8.43 -7.76 5.73
N HIS A 417 8.03 -7.90 6.98
CA HIS A 417 6.67 -8.18 7.40
C HIS A 417 5.88 -6.94 7.86
N GLY A 418 6.55 -5.81 8.01
CA GLY A 418 5.93 -4.51 8.28
C GLY A 418 5.15 -3.98 7.07
N GLU A 419 4.38 -2.92 7.25
CA GLU A 419 3.67 -2.24 6.17
C GLU A 419 4.47 -1.03 5.70
N LEU A 420 4.92 -1.03 4.44
CA LEU A 420 5.56 0.10 3.77
C LEU A 420 4.71 0.53 2.57
N LEU A 421 3.74 1.41 2.82
CA LEU A 421 2.86 1.93 1.78
C LEU A 421 3.63 2.81 0.80
N GLY A 422 3.22 2.75 -0.46
CA GLY A 422 3.90 3.48 -1.52
C GLY A 422 5.17 2.79 -2.07
N TYR A 423 5.61 1.69 -1.47
CA TYR A 423 6.71 0.86 -1.97
C TYR A 423 6.16 -0.37 -2.70
N THR A 424 6.76 -0.72 -3.84
CA THR A 424 6.52 -2.01 -4.48
C THR A 424 7.10 -3.13 -3.62
N GLU A 425 6.68 -4.38 -3.84
CA GLU A 425 7.25 -5.52 -3.10
C GLU A 425 8.78 -5.62 -3.29
N ALA A 426 9.25 -5.41 -4.52
CA ALA A 426 10.67 -5.41 -4.83
C ALA A 426 11.44 -4.32 -4.04
N GLU A 427 10.95 -3.09 -4.05
CA GLU A 427 11.53 -1.98 -3.29
C GLU A 427 11.50 -2.25 -1.77
N HIS A 428 10.41 -2.81 -1.27
CA HIS A 428 10.24 -3.18 0.12
C HIS A 428 11.30 -4.21 0.57
N LEU A 429 11.50 -5.27 -0.24
CA LEU A 429 12.55 -6.26 0.00
C LEU A 429 13.95 -5.64 -0.09
N MET A 430 14.17 -4.69 -1.01
CA MET A 430 15.44 -3.96 -1.12
C MET A 430 15.71 -3.11 0.13
N VAL A 431 14.74 -2.34 0.64
CA VAL A 431 14.87 -1.57 1.90
C VAL A 431 15.25 -2.49 3.06
N ALA A 432 14.55 -3.62 3.20
CA ALA A 432 14.84 -4.60 4.23
C ALA A 432 16.26 -5.18 4.11
N ALA A 433 16.71 -5.51 2.89
CA ALA A 433 18.05 -6.03 2.63
C ALA A 433 19.15 -4.99 2.88
N ILE A 434 18.97 -3.73 2.44
CA ILE A 434 19.90 -2.62 2.71
C ILE A 434 20.06 -2.46 4.23
N ALA A 435 18.96 -2.39 4.97
CA ALA A 435 18.97 -2.29 6.42
C ALA A 435 19.63 -3.50 7.11
N ARG A 436 19.49 -4.72 6.55
CA ARG A 436 20.16 -5.92 7.08
C ARG A 436 21.66 -5.87 6.93
N TYR A 437 22.15 -5.45 5.75
CA TYR A 437 23.57 -5.57 5.39
C TYR A 437 24.43 -4.36 5.78
N HIS A 438 23.85 -3.34 6.43
CA HIS A 438 24.65 -2.24 7.00
C HIS A 438 25.66 -2.69 8.05
N ARG A 439 25.57 -3.93 8.52
CA ARG A 439 26.39 -4.48 9.62
C ARG A 439 26.77 -5.94 9.35
N ARG A 440 27.94 -6.36 9.88
CA ARG A 440 28.48 -7.72 9.72
C ARG A 440 28.94 -8.00 8.28
N GLY A 441 28.67 -9.20 7.76
CA GLY A 441 29.10 -9.59 6.41
C GLY A 441 28.30 -8.94 5.29
N LEU A 442 28.93 -8.81 4.13
CA LEU A 442 28.26 -8.43 2.89
C LEU A 442 27.26 -9.51 2.41
N PRO A 443 26.37 -9.20 1.45
CA PRO A 443 25.43 -10.18 0.90
C PRO A 443 26.15 -11.43 0.37
N LYS A 444 25.61 -12.62 0.64
CA LYS A 444 26.11 -13.89 0.09
C LYS A 444 25.00 -14.68 -0.55
N LYS A 445 25.30 -15.42 -1.63
CA LYS A 445 24.31 -16.22 -2.39
C LYS A 445 23.46 -17.16 -1.53
N ARG A 446 23.99 -17.64 -0.38
CA ARG A 446 23.30 -18.52 0.57
C ARG A 446 22.35 -17.80 1.53
N HIS A 447 22.34 -16.48 1.57
CA HIS A 447 21.47 -15.73 2.47
C HIS A 447 20.08 -15.61 1.84
N GLU A 448 19.03 -16.04 2.55
CA GLU A 448 17.64 -15.89 2.14
C GLU A 448 17.32 -14.45 1.74
N SER A 449 17.70 -13.48 2.57
CA SER A 449 17.53 -12.04 2.32
C SER A 449 18.26 -11.51 1.07
N TRP A 450 19.10 -12.31 0.45
CA TRP A 450 19.76 -12.02 -0.81
C TRP A 450 19.12 -12.76 -1.98
N GLN A 451 18.66 -13.98 -1.74
CA GLN A 451 18.01 -14.81 -2.77
C GLN A 451 16.72 -14.20 -3.27
N VAL A 452 15.97 -13.56 -2.37
CA VAL A 452 14.69 -12.90 -2.70
C VAL A 452 14.86 -11.60 -3.51
N ILE A 453 16.07 -11.04 -3.60
CA ILE A 453 16.31 -9.86 -4.43
C ILE A 453 16.48 -10.29 -5.89
N GLU A 454 15.56 -9.90 -6.72
CA GLU A 454 15.53 -10.24 -8.14
C GLU A 454 16.27 -9.21 -8.99
N GLY A 455 16.83 -9.70 -10.09
CA GLY A 455 17.56 -8.85 -11.02
C GLY A 455 18.98 -8.48 -10.58
N ARG A 456 19.85 -8.28 -11.58
CA ARG A 456 21.24 -7.88 -11.34
C ARG A 456 21.33 -6.44 -10.84
N GLU A 457 20.52 -5.55 -11.40
CA GLU A 457 20.49 -4.13 -11.05
C GLU A 457 20.02 -3.92 -9.60
N ASN A 458 18.92 -4.55 -9.18
CA ASN A 458 18.43 -4.48 -7.80
C ASN A 458 19.46 -4.98 -6.80
N ARG A 459 20.16 -6.10 -7.12
CA ARG A 459 21.24 -6.62 -6.29
C ARG A 459 22.42 -5.66 -6.19
N GLN A 460 22.78 -5.00 -7.28
CA GLN A 460 23.83 -4.00 -7.29
C GLN A 460 23.43 -2.79 -6.42
N THR A 461 22.21 -2.29 -6.59
CA THR A 461 21.65 -1.20 -5.76
C THR A 461 21.67 -1.57 -4.28
N VAL A 462 21.18 -2.75 -3.90
CA VAL A 462 21.22 -3.22 -2.50
C VAL A 462 22.64 -3.28 -1.96
N SER A 463 23.60 -3.79 -2.73
CA SER A 463 25.01 -3.87 -2.30
C SER A 463 25.62 -2.50 -2.06
N SER A 464 25.45 -1.58 -3.00
CA SER A 464 25.98 -0.22 -2.90
C SER A 464 25.30 0.57 -1.77
N MET A 465 23.97 0.54 -1.69
CA MET A 465 23.24 1.27 -0.64
C MET A 465 23.52 0.70 0.76
N ALA A 466 23.67 -0.62 0.91
CA ALA A 466 24.07 -1.23 2.18
C ALA A 466 25.47 -0.83 2.62
N LEU A 467 26.40 -0.66 1.67
CA LEU A 467 27.74 -0.15 1.95
C LEU A 467 27.68 1.31 2.42
N LEU A 468 26.94 2.18 1.73
CA LEU A 468 26.76 3.57 2.12
C LEU A 468 26.13 3.69 3.51
N LEU A 469 25.09 2.89 3.81
CA LEU A 469 24.46 2.86 5.12
C LEU A 469 25.44 2.39 6.21
N ARG A 470 26.33 1.45 5.91
CA ARG A 470 27.38 0.99 6.83
C ARG A 470 28.34 2.10 7.17
N LEU A 471 28.81 2.85 6.18
CA LEU A 471 29.70 4.00 6.38
C LEU A 471 29.00 5.08 7.21
N ALA A 472 27.75 5.42 6.89
CA ALA A 472 26.95 6.39 7.64
C ALA A 472 26.72 5.97 9.10
N ALA A 473 26.36 4.71 9.35
CA ALA A 473 26.16 4.18 10.70
C ALA A 473 27.46 4.13 11.52
N ALA A 474 28.62 4.07 10.87
CA ALA A 474 29.93 4.17 11.53
C ALA A 474 30.21 5.57 12.09
N LEU A 475 29.53 6.60 11.60
CA LEU A 475 29.68 8.01 12.03
C LEU A 475 28.78 8.38 13.22
N ASP A 476 27.79 7.56 13.56
CA ASP A 476 26.85 7.80 14.68
C ASP A 476 27.15 6.88 15.86
N ARG A 477 28.34 7.06 16.49
CA ARG A 477 28.81 6.18 17.58
C ARG A 477 28.37 6.62 18.96
N ARG A 478 28.13 7.90 19.16
CA ARG A 478 27.77 8.49 20.45
C ARG A 478 26.42 9.24 20.37
N PRO A 479 25.73 9.48 21.50
CA PRO A 479 24.47 10.21 21.51
C PRO A 479 24.59 11.65 20.95
N ALA A 480 25.70 12.34 21.26
CA ALA A 480 25.96 13.67 20.77
C ALA A 480 26.27 13.68 19.26
N ALA A 481 25.76 14.68 18.55
CA ALA A 481 26.05 14.92 17.14
C ALA A 481 27.41 15.61 17.01
N VAL A 482 28.48 14.84 16.82
CA VAL A 482 29.86 15.37 16.72
C VAL A 482 30.34 15.55 15.29
N VAL A 483 29.71 14.85 14.32
CA VAL A 483 30.02 14.99 12.89
C VAL A 483 28.99 15.95 12.27
N ALA A 484 29.44 17.11 11.84
CA ALA A 484 28.62 18.11 11.15
C ALA A 484 28.42 17.77 9.68
N GLY A 485 29.41 17.12 9.05
CA GLY A 485 29.37 16.77 7.64
C GLY A 485 30.53 15.89 7.23
N LEU A 486 30.61 15.59 5.95
CA LEU A 486 31.70 14.83 5.35
C LEU A 486 31.97 15.30 3.92
N GLU A 487 33.20 15.12 3.49
CA GLU A 487 33.69 15.35 2.13
C GLU A 487 34.34 14.10 1.59
N VAL A 488 34.00 13.75 0.34
CA VAL A 488 34.51 12.55 -0.33
C VAL A 488 35.35 12.93 -1.54
N GLU A 489 36.57 12.41 -1.61
CA GLU A 489 37.45 12.61 -2.74
C GLU A 489 37.89 11.27 -3.33
N ALA A 490 37.91 11.17 -4.65
CA ALA A 490 38.46 10.02 -5.35
C ALA A 490 40.00 10.10 -5.35
N GLU A 491 40.70 9.01 -5.00
CA GLU A 491 42.16 8.92 -5.05
C GLU A 491 42.61 8.07 -6.23
N GLY A 492 43.59 8.57 -6.96
CA GLY A 492 44.20 7.95 -8.13
C GLY A 492 44.16 8.84 -9.37
N SER A 493 44.95 8.48 -10.39
CA SER A 493 44.98 9.20 -11.66
C SER A 493 43.90 8.67 -12.62
N ARG A 494 43.28 9.54 -13.41
CA ARG A 494 42.35 9.13 -14.48
C ARG A 494 42.97 8.15 -15.49
N SER A 495 44.29 8.18 -15.67
CA SER A 495 45.07 7.30 -16.56
C SER A 495 45.36 5.92 -15.94
N ALA A 496 45.39 5.81 -14.62
CA ALA A 496 45.68 4.58 -13.87
C ALA A 496 44.41 3.95 -13.23
N GLY A 497 43.26 4.59 -13.37
CA GLY A 497 42.01 4.21 -12.71
C GLY A 497 41.92 4.75 -11.27
N THR A 498 40.71 4.88 -10.75
CA THR A 498 40.47 5.26 -9.34
C THR A 498 40.83 4.08 -8.45
N THR A 499 41.77 4.26 -7.52
CA THR A 499 42.28 3.21 -6.63
C THR A 499 41.82 3.36 -5.18
N GLY A 500 41.28 4.51 -4.82
CA GLY A 500 40.89 4.80 -3.45
C GLY A 500 39.77 5.84 -3.32
N LEU A 501 39.27 5.91 -2.12
CA LEU A 501 38.23 6.84 -1.67
C LEU A 501 38.68 7.47 -0.36
N ALA A 502 38.96 8.77 -0.34
CA ALA A 502 39.23 9.53 0.88
C ALA A 502 37.92 10.13 1.42
N VAL A 503 37.64 9.89 2.71
CA VAL A 503 36.47 10.47 3.40
C VAL A 503 36.98 11.32 4.55
N ARG A 504 36.84 12.64 4.39
CA ARG A 504 37.18 13.65 5.42
C ARG A 504 35.92 13.92 6.24
N LEU A 505 36.04 13.92 7.57
CA LEU A 505 34.96 14.24 8.49
C LEU A 505 35.09 15.69 8.96
N LEU A 506 33.97 16.40 8.96
CA LEU A 506 33.87 17.78 9.45
C LEU A 506 33.26 17.74 10.87
N PRO A 507 34.00 18.29 11.88
CA PRO A 507 33.51 18.30 13.26
C PRO A 507 32.40 19.32 13.47
N THR A 508 31.52 19.08 14.42
CA THR A 508 30.62 20.08 14.96
C THR A 508 31.42 21.10 15.78
N VAL A 509 31.16 22.39 15.57
CA VAL A 509 31.78 23.48 16.32
C VAL A 509 30.66 24.32 16.93
N ALA A 510 30.54 24.33 18.27
CA ALA A 510 29.65 25.24 18.96
C ALA A 510 30.28 26.64 19.06
N ALA A 511 29.45 27.68 19.12
CA ALA A 511 29.94 29.06 19.14
C ALA A 511 30.88 29.30 20.34
N GLY A 512 32.16 29.60 20.05
CA GLY A 512 33.17 29.86 21.05
C GLY A 512 33.86 28.60 21.65
N GLU A 513 33.60 27.41 21.11
CA GLU A 513 34.20 26.15 21.54
C GLU A 513 35.22 25.59 20.53
N THR A 514 36.04 24.69 20.99
CA THR A 514 36.94 23.91 20.12
C THR A 514 36.17 22.88 19.31
N PRO A 515 36.58 22.56 18.07
CA PRO A 515 35.97 21.51 17.27
C PRO A 515 35.85 20.19 18.04
N ALA A 516 34.74 19.48 17.84
CA ALA A 516 34.54 18.18 18.48
C ALA A 516 35.61 17.18 18.07
N ASP A 517 36.09 16.38 19.02
CA ASP A 517 37.01 15.27 18.73
C ASP A 517 36.29 14.16 17.95
N LEU A 518 36.82 13.81 16.80
CA LEU A 518 36.30 12.79 15.87
C LEU A 518 37.15 11.49 15.87
N SER A 519 38.00 11.28 16.82
CA SER A 519 38.91 10.10 16.87
C SER A 519 38.12 8.77 16.82
N LEU A 520 37.01 8.69 17.55
CA LEU A 520 36.14 7.51 17.60
C LEU A 520 35.43 7.27 16.26
N GLU A 521 34.89 8.30 15.64
CA GLU A 521 34.19 8.22 14.36
C GLU A 521 35.15 7.87 13.22
N ARG A 522 36.36 8.45 13.21
CA ARG A 522 37.45 8.08 12.27
C ARG A 522 37.85 6.62 12.44
N TRP A 523 38.10 6.18 13.67
CA TRP A 523 38.41 4.78 13.95
C TRP A 523 37.27 3.84 13.46
N SER A 524 36.04 4.20 13.76
CA SER A 524 34.88 3.42 13.34
C SER A 524 34.75 3.35 11.82
N LEU A 525 34.96 4.46 11.12
CA LEU A 525 34.93 4.53 9.67
C LEU A 525 36.07 3.70 9.03
N ARG A 526 37.32 3.80 9.58
CA ARG A 526 38.44 2.96 9.15
C ARG A 526 38.15 1.47 9.28
N SER A 527 37.40 1.05 10.29
CA SER A 527 36.99 -0.35 10.46
C SER A 527 36.08 -0.87 9.32
N CYS A 528 35.53 0.01 8.50
CA CYS A 528 34.75 -0.35 7.31
C CYS A 528 35.65 -0.61 6.07
N ALA A 529 36.95 -0.32 6.09
CA ALA A 529 37.82 -0.43 4.93
C ALA A 529 37.81 -1.82 4.25
N PRO A 530 37.78 -2.95 4.97
CA PRO A 530 37.69 -4.27 4.34
C PRO A 530 36.40 -4.45 3.53
N ALA A 531 35.27 -3.91 4.03
CA ALA A 531 33.99 -4.01 3.34
C ALA A 531 33.94 -3.11 2.10
N VAL A 532 34.57 -1.93 2.13
CA VAL A 532 34.71 -1.06 0.96
C VAL A 532 35.52 -1.77 -0.11
N LEU A 533 36.68 -2.31 0.25
CA LEU A 533 37.55 -3.04 -0.68
C LEU A 533 36.87 -4.26 -1.29
N GLU A 534 36.17 -5.06 -0.47
CA GLU A 534 35.46 -6.25 -0.94
C GLU A 534 34.28 -5.91 -1.90
N ALA A 535 33.62 -4.76 -1.69
CA ALA A 535 32.42 -4.38 -2.45
C ALA A 535 32.73 -3.57 -3.71
N SER A 536 33.82 -2.81 -3.75
CA SER A 536 34.10 -1.82 -4.81
C SER A 536 35.52 -1.85 -5.37
N ASP A 537 36.40 -2.70 -4.86
CA ASP A 537 37.82 -2.73 -5.19
C ASP A 537 38.56 -1.40 -4.87
N LEU A 538 37.94 -0.48 -4.12
CA LEU A 538 38.54 0.79 -3.70
C LEU A 538 39.12 0.71 -2.29
N ARG A 539 40.23 1.40 -2.07
CA ARG A 539 40.82 1.55 -0.74
C ARG A 539 40.20 2.74 0.00
N LEU A 540 39.61 2.50 1.17
CA LEU A 540 39.09 3.58 2.01
C LEU A 540 40.24 4.24 2.81
N ARG A 541 40.46 5.54 2.64
CA ARG A 541 41.33 6.37 3.47
C ARG A 541 40.49 7.36 4.29
N VAL A 542 40.82 7.52 5.55
CA VAL A 542 40.19 8.51 6.44
C VAL A 542 41.33 9.43 6.92
N PRO A 543 41.44 10.63 6.33
CA PRO A 543 42.49 11.59 6.68
C PRO A 543 42.46 11.98 8.15
N GLU A 544 43.64 12.26 8.70
CA GLU A 544 43.74 12.95 9.99
C GLU A 544 43.30 14.44 9.83
N PRO A 545 43.03 15.15 10.93
CA PRO A 545 42.57 16.54 10.91
C PRO A 545 43.51 17.46 10.15
#